data_82b38e1122cf9dcd7caf8075a59a33d5
#
_entry.id   82b38e1122cf9dcd7caf8075a59a33d5
#
_cell.length_a   1.000
_cell.length_b   1.000
_cell.length_c   1.000
_cell.angle_alpha   90.00
_cell.angle_beta   90.00
_cell.angle_gamma   90.00
#
_symmetry.space_group_name_H-M   'P 1'
#
loop_
_entity.id
_entity.type
_entity.pdbx_description
1 polymer ?
#
loop_
_entity_poly.entity_id
_entity_poly.type
_entity_poly.pdbx_seq_one_letter_code
_entity_poly.pdbx_strand_id
1 'polypeptide(L)'
;MIKDRIVRQYRISELVPYINWLYFYHAWGLSGKPRSDKEKMKQEALDMLASWEDRFHSHAIFQLFDANSDGDDILFLDQQLRFPMLRQQHPSAPGAPNLCLADFIRPLAHG
;
A
#
# COMPACT_ATOMS: atom_id res chain seq x y z
N MET A 1 -18.08 -13.28 -6.80
CA MET A 1 -17.11 -12.27 -6.35
C MET A 1 -17.49 -11.79 -4.95
N ILE A 2 -16.53 -11.66 -4.07
CA ILE A 2 -16.78 -11.17 -2.71
C ILE A 2 -16.95 -9.65 -2.78
N LYS A 3 -18.15 -9.16 -2.42
CA LYS A 3 -18.43 -7.72 -2.38
C LYS A 3 -18.68 -7.21 -0.97
N ASP A 4 -18.78 -8.11 0.00
CA ASP A 4 -18.98 -7.73 1.38
C ASP A 4 -17.68 -7.23 2.00
N ARG A 5 -17.81 -6.27 2.91
CA ARG A 5 -16.67 -5.76 3.66
C ARG A 5 -16.11 -6.88 4.54
N ILE A 6 -14.81 -7.09 4.43
CA ILE A 6 -14.09 -8.09 5.23
C ILE A 6 -13.25 -7.35 6.26
N VAL A 7 -13.42 -7.72 7.52
CA VAL A 7 -12.66 -7.17 8.64
C VAL A 7 -11.78 -8.29 9.20
N ARG A 8 -10.49 -8.01 9.34
CA ARG A 8 -9.52 -8.97 9.88
C ARG A 8 -8.69 -8.34 10.96
N GLN A 9 -8.32 -9.15 11.94
CA GLN A 9 -7.36 -8.80 12.97
C GLN A 9 -6.20 -9.78 12.87
N TYR A 10 -4.98 -9.24 12.91
CA TYR A 10 -3.77 -10.05 12.80
C TYR A 10 -2.87 -9.79 13.99
N ARG A 11 -2.20 -10.84 14.44
CA ARG A 11 -1.08 -10.71 15.37
C ARG A 11 0.13 -10.21 14.59
N ILE A 12 1.03 -9.49 15.26
CA ILE A 12 2.24 -8.96 14.60
C ILE A 12 3.06 -10.11 14.02
N SER A 13 3.21 -11.22 14.74
CA SER A 13 3.96 -12.39 14.28
C SER A 13 3.41 -12.99 12.98
N GLU A 14 2.10 -12.87 12.73
CA GLU A 14 1.48 -13.34 11.50
C GLU A 14 1.87 -12.48 10.29
N LEU A 15 2.19 -11.21 10.52
CA LEU A 15 2.52 -10.25 9.45
C LEU A 15 4.01 -10.23 9.10
N VAL A 16 4.87 -10.62 10.02
CA VAL A 16 6.32 -10.56 9.81
C VAL A 16 6.78 -11.26 8.53
N PRO A 17 6.29 -12.46 8.18
CA PRO A 17 6.70 -13.12 6.93
C PRO A 17 6.36 -12.34 5.65
N TYR A 18 5.45 -11.38 5.72
CA TYR A 18 4.97 -10.61 4.57
C TYR A 18 5.62 -9.24 4.46
N ILE A 19 6.53 -8.88 5.38
CA ILE A 19 7.22 -7.58 5.32
C ILE A 19 8.14 -7.54 4.12
N ASN A 20 8.01 -6.52 3.29
CA ASN A 20 8.96 -6.25 2.23
C ASN A 20 10.12 -5.42 2.78
N TRP A 21 11.18 -6.10 3.17
CA TRP A 21 12.33 -5.48 3.82
C TRP A 21 13.09 -4.50 2.92
N LEU A 22 12.98 -4.64 1.60
CA LEU A 22 13.61 -3.71 0.67
C LEU A 22 13.11 -2.28 0.88
N TYR A 23 11.80 -2.12 1.04
CA TYR A 23 11.21 -0.80 1.31
C TYR A 23 11.59 -0.27 2.68
N PHE A 24 11.67 -1.13 3.68
CA PHE A 24 12.13 -0.77 5.01
C PHE A 24 13.57 -0.21 4.96
N TYR A 25 14.47 -0.91 4.27
CA TYR A 25 15.85 -0.45 4.13
C TYR A 25 15.92 0.87 3.38
N HIS A 26 15.13 1.03 2.33
CA HIS A 26 15.09 2.27 1.57
C HIS A 26 14.62 3.43 2.44
N ALA A 27 13.58 3.23 3.23
CA ALA A 27 13.04 4.26 4.12
C ALA A 27 14.06 4.73 5.16
N TRP A 28 14.96 3.84 5.59
CA TRP A 28 16.01 4.17 6.55
C TRP A 28 17.33 4.57 5.89
N GLY A 29 17.32 4.83 4.57
CA GLY A 29 18.52 5.27 3.86
C GLY A 29 19.60 4.21 3.71
N LEU A 30 19.24 2.94 3.78
CA LEU A 30 20.19 1.82 3.70
C LEU A 30 20.35 1.25 2.29
N SER A 31 19.68 1.82 1.28
CA SER A 31 19.85 1.40 -0.11
C SER A 31 21.31 1.58 -0.52
N GLY A 32 21.92 0.52 -1.07
CA GLY A 32 23.32 0.55 -1.46
C GLY A 32 24.31 0.40 -0.32
N LYS A 33 23.86 0.26 0.92
CA LYS A 33 24.73 0.04 2.07
C LYS A 33 25.09 -1.43 2.22
N PRO A 34 26.16 -1.76 2.98
CA PRO A 34 26.57 -3.14 3.22
C PRO A 34 25.45 -4.00 3.81
N ARG A 35 25.47 -5.28 3.46
CA ARG A 35 24.49 -6.24 3.97
C ARG A 35 24.47 -6.30 5.50
N SER A 36 25.65 -6.15 6.13
CA SER A 36 25.75 -6.17 7.59
C SER A 36 24.94 -5.06 8.26
N ASP A 37 24.89 -3.87 7.65
CA ASP A 37 24.12 -2.74 8.18
C ASP A 37 22.62 -3.03 8.05
N LYS A 38 22.19 -3.62 6.93
CA LYS A 38 20.81 -3.99 6.69
C LYS A 38 20.36 -5.08 7.67
N GLU A 39 21.19 -6.09 7.90
CA GLU A 39 20.88 -7.19 8.83
C GLU A 39 20.76 -6.69 10.27
N LYS A 40 21.63 -5.78 10.67
CA LYS A 40 21.57 -5.17 12.00
C LYS A 40 20.26 -4.41 12.20
N MET A 41 19.88 -3.58 11.24
CA MET A 41 18.65 -2.81 11.31
C MET A 41 17.42 -3.72 11.29
N LYS A 42 17.45 -4.75 10.45
CA LYS A 42 16.38 -5.75 10.41
C LYS A 42 16.20 -6.44 11.75
N GLN A 43 17.31 -6.85 12.38
CA GLN A 43 17.24 -7.53 13.67
C GLN A 43 16.66 -6.62 14.75
N GLU A 44 17.06 -5.35 14.78
CA GLU A 44 16.50 -4.37 15.70
C GLU A 44 14.99 -4.21 15.49
N ALA A 45 14.56 -4.18 14.24
CA ALA A 45 13.13 -4.09 13.90
C ALA A 45 12.38 -5.36 14.34
N LEU A 46 12.94 -6.54 14.11
CA LEU A 46 12.33 -7.81 14.52
C LEU A 46 12.19 -7.89 16.05
N ASP A 47 13.22 -7.46 16.78
CA ASP A 47 13.18 -7.44 18.24
C ASP A 47 12.10 -6.49 18.75
N MET A 48 11.97 -5.33 18.12
CA MET A 48 10.91 -4.37 18.45
C MET A 48 9.53 -4.95 18.18
N LEU A 49 9.34 -5.56 17.01
CA LEU A 49 8.05 -6.18 16.65
C LEU A 49 7.69 -7.31 17.63
N ALA A 50 8.67 -8.11 18.03
CA ALA A 50 8.44 -9.17 19.01
C ALA A 50 8.02 -8.60 20.37
N SER A 51 8.58 -7.46 20.76
CA SER A 51 8.19 -6.79 22.02
C SER A 51 6.76 -6.24 21.98
N TRP A 52 6.22 -6.03 20.80
CA TRP A 52 4.87 -5.48 20.60
C TRP A 52 3.80 -6.56 20.46
N GLU A 53 4.18 -7.83 20.40
CA GLU A 53 3.25 -8.93 20.07
C GLU A 53 1.99 -8.94 20.93
N ASP A 54 2.12 -8.71 22.24
CA ASP A 54 1.01 -8.72 23.17
C ASP A 54 0.45 -7.32 23.48
N ARG A 55 1.05 -6.28 22.92
CA ARG A 55 0.68 -4.88 23.18
C ARG A 55 -0.11 -4.25 22.05
N PHE A 56 0.13 -4.68 20.81
CA PHE A 56 -0.49 -4.10 19.63
C PHE A 56 -1.05 -5.20 18.74
N HIS A 57 -2.17 -4.89 18.10
CA HIS A 57 -2.80 -5.75 17.10
C HIS A 57 -2.96 -4.96 15.82
N SER A 58 -2.84 -5.65 14.68
CA SER A 58 -3.09 -5.05 13.39
C SER A 58 -4.52 -5.33 12.96
N HIS A 59 -5.18 -4.32 12.44
CA HIS A 59 -6.54 -4.45 11.92
C HIS A 59 -6.53 -4.08 10.45
N ALA A 60 -7.26 -4.84 9.65
CA ALA A 60 -7.43 -4.59 8.23
C ALA A 60 -8.89 -4.66 7.83
N ILE A 61 -9.29 -3.74 6.97
CA ILE A 61 -10.63 -3.74 6.36
C ILE A 61 -10.41 -3.70 4.85
N PHE A 62 -11.04 -4.63 4.13
CA PHE A 62 -10.94 -4.64 2.67
C PHE A 62 -12.25 -5.10 2.06
N GLN A 63 -12.47 -4.69 0.81
CA GLN A 63 -13.68 -4.97 0.08
C GLN A 63 -13.39 -4.87 -1.42
N LEU A 64 -14.09 -5.67 -2.22
CA LEU A 64 -14.05 -5.56 -3.66
C LEU A 64 -15.20 -4.68 -4.14
N PHE A 65 -14.89 -3.80 -5.09
CA PHE A 65 -15.87 -2.87 -5.66
C PHE A 65 -15.84 -2.96 -7.18
N ASP A 66 -17.00 -2.74 -7.80
CA ASP A 66 -17.04 -2.40 -9.20
C ASP A 66 -16.67 -0.93 -9.34
N ALA A 67 -15.59 -0.66 -10.04
CA ALA A 67 -15.04 0.68 -10.13
C ALA A 67 -14.61 1.03 -11.56
N ASN A 68 -14.78 2.30 -11.92
CA ASN A 68 -14.25 2.86 -13.16
C ASN A 68 -13.57 4.19 -12.85
N SER A 69 -12.66 4.62 -13.71
CA SER A 69 -12.11 5.96 -13.65
C SER A 69 -12.94 6.91 -14.48
N ASP A 70 -13.00 8.16 -14.02
CA ASP A 70 -13.59 9.28 -14.75
C ASP A 70 -12.64 10.47 -14.55
N GLY A 71 -11.81 10.75 -15.56
CA GLY A 71 -10.70 11.69 -15.41
C GLY A 71 -9.74 11.21 -14.34
N ASP A 72 -9.49 12.03 -13.32
CA ASP A 72 -8.62 11.68 -12.21
C ASP A 72 -9.37 11.04 -11.02
N ASP A 73 -10.68 10.84 -11.17
CA ASP A 73 -11.52 10.29 -10.10
C ASP A 73 -11.72 8.79 -10.27
N ILE A 74 -11.95 8.10 -9.16
CA ILE A 74 -12.39 6.70 -9.16
C ILE A 74 -13.85 6.67 -8.70
N LEU A 75 -14.70 6.05 -9.51
CA LEU A 75 -16.12 5.89 -9.22
C LEU A 75 -16.38 4.49 -8.72
N PHE A 76 -17.06 4.38 -7.58
CA PHE A 76 -17.60 3.13 -7.07
C PHE A 76 -19.09 3.08 -7.41
N LEU A 77 -19.42 2.35 -8.47
CA LEU A 77 -20.74 2.45 -9.13
C LEU A 77 -21.89 2.01 -8.21
N ASP A 78 -21.71 0.92 -7.48
CA ASP A 78 -22.76 0.37 -6.61
C ASP A 78 -23.10 1.29 -5.43
N GLN A 79 -22.11 2.01 -4.90
CA GLN A 79 -22.28 2.92 -3.77
C GLN A 79 -22.52 4.36 -4.20
N GLN A 80 -22.46 4.64 -5.49
CA GLN A 80 -22.55 6.00 -6.03
C GLN A 80 -21.55 6.95 -5.37
N LEU A 81 -20.33 6.45 -5.10
CA LEU A 81 -19.26 7.22 -4.50
C LEU A 81 -18.23 7.63 -5.55
N ARG A 82 -17.69 8.81 -5.36
CA ARG A 82 -16.60 9.34 -6.19
C ARG A 82 -15.41 9.68 -5.30
N PHE A 83 -14.25 9.13 -5.62
CA PHE A 83 -13.01 9.41 -4.91
C PHE A 83 -12.11 10.25 -5.83
N PRO A 84 -11.97 11.55 -5.58
CA PRO A 84 -10.99 12.36 -6.29
C PRO A 84 -9.59 11.88 -5.93
N MET A 85 -8.78 11.60 -6.96
CA MET A 85 -7.40 11.17 -6.76
C MET A 85 -6.46 12.30 -7.14
N LEU A 86 -5.36 12.40 -6.39
CA LEU A 86 -4.35 13.40 -6.67
C LEU A 86 -3.43 12.89 -7.78
N ARG A 87 -3.25 13.72 -8.81
CA ARG A 87 -2.25 13.44 -9.85
C ARG A 87 -0.89 13.90 -9.39
N GLN A 88 0.14 13.12 -9.71
CA GLN A 88 1.52 13.48 -9.46
C GLN A 88 1.81 14.88 -10.03
N GLN A 89 2.45 15.73 -9.23
CA GLN A 89 2.68 17.12 -9.61
C GLN A 89 3.97 17.31 -10.43
N HIS A 90 4.94 16.42 -10.25
CA HIS A 90 6.21 16.46 -10.99
C HIS A 90 6.49 15.07 -11.54
N PRO A 91 6.92 14.95 -12.81
CA PRO A 91 7.26 13.66 -13.36
C PRO A 91 8.50 13.08 -12.68
N SER A 92 8.59 11.76 -12.64
CA SER A 92 9.72 11.05 -12.03
C SER A 92 11.00 11.22 -12.84
N ALA A 93 10.88 11.56 -14.13
CA ALA A 93 11.99 11.82 -15.05
C ALA A 93 11.49 12.72 -16.20
N PRO A 94 12.40 13.42 -16.91
CA PRO A 94 12.02 14.21 -18.08
C PRO A 94 11.28 13.34 -19.11
N GLY A 95 10.12 13.82 -19.56
CA GLY A 95 9.28 13.11 -20.54
C GLY A 95 8.39 12.02 -19.94
N ALA A 96 8.53 11.69 -18.67
CA ALA A 96 7.65 10.73 -18.01
C ALA A 96 6.28 11.38 -17.73
N PRO A 97 5.19 10.59 -17.77
CA PRO A 97 3.86 11.11 -17.43
C PRO A 97 3.72 11.38 -15.95
N ASN A 98 2.85 12.31 -15.60
CA ASN A 98 2.41 12.49 -14.23
C ASN A 98 1.34 11.44 -13.92
N LEU A 99 1.58 10.58 -12.94
CA LEU A 99 0.73 9.44 -12.64
C LEU A 99 -0.37 9.80 -11.64
N CYS A 100 -1.50 9.14 -11.81
CA CYS A 100 -2.64 9.18 -10.90
C CYS A 100 -3.16 7.77 -10.71
N LEU A 101 -3.65 7.44 -9.52
CA LEU A 101 -4.18 6.11 -9.26
C LEU A 101 -5.31 5.74 -10.24
N ALA A 102 -6.13 6.72 -10.65
CA ALA A 102 -7.20 6.52 -11.60
C ALA A 102 -6.73 6.01 -12.97
N ASP A 103 -5.47 6.26 -13.34
CA ASP A 103 -4.90 5.79 -14.62
C ASP A 103 -4.88 4.26 -14.72
N PHE A 104 -4.86 3.57 -13.60
CA PHE A 104 -4.77 2.11 -13.52
C PHE A 104 -6.15 1.44 -13.42
N ILE A 105 -7.21 2.23 -13.43
CA ILE A 105 -8.59 1.75 -13.37
C ILE A 105 -9.23 1.95 -14.74
N ARG A 106 -9.98 0.95 -15.20
CA ARG A 106 -10.63 1.01 -16.51
C ARG A 106 -11.53 2.25 -16.60
N PRO A 107 -11.39 3.08 -17.66
CA PRO A 107 -12.23 4.26 -17.82
C PRO A 107 -13.72 3.95 -17.96
N LEU A 108 -14.56 4.81 -17.42
CA LEU A 108 -16.01 4.68 -17.53
C LEU A 108 -16.47 4.62 -18.99
N ALA A 109 -15.82 5.38 -19.88
CA ALA A 109 -16.14 5.41 -21.30
C ALA A 109 -15.94 4.05 -22.00
N HIS A 110 -15.17 3.14 -21.41
CA HIS A 110 -14.94 1.79 -21.93
C HIS A 110 -15.63 0.71 -21.09
N GLY A 111 -16.36 1.14 -20.12
CA GLY A 111 -17.24 0.47 -19.25
C GLY A 111 -17.18 -0.73 -18.71
#